data_bd60b37de3cb808ace53e5d4e50749e2
#
_entry.id   bd60b37de3cb808ace53e5d4e50749e2
#
_cell.length_a   1.000
_cell.length_b   1.000
_cell.length_c   1.000
_cell.angle_alpha   90.00
_cell.angle_beta   90.00
_cell.angle_gamma   90.00
#
_symmetry.space_group_name_H-M   'P 1'
#
loop_
_entity.id
_entity.type
_entity.pdbx_description
1 polymer ?
#
loop_
_entity_poly.entity_id
_entity_poly.type
_entity_poly.pdbx_seq_one_letter_code
_entity_poly.pdbx_strand_id
1 'polypeptide(L)'
;MLLSFIKSIRNEITIIFCIFLLFALIFYLFSLPFSAFGLALGIVLLIIVIHWWVKYLGFKRNEDLKEKVDNLENELTEVKNRQVEYRNDVESYFLTWVHQIKTPITASQLLLERNEENVVNRVRQEIVQIDNYTSLALSYLKLLNEESDMTITSVTVNELIRPLIMKYRIQFIEQHTKIHYEKCEATVLTDAQWASIMIEQILNNALKYARGKDIWIEFDSAKQTLIIKDNGVGISKADIPKIFDKGYSGYNGRLNEESSGIGLFIVKHISNHLNHEVDVDSGLGEGTTFKIHFPNED
;
A
#
# COMPACT_ATOMS: atom_id res chain seq x y z
N MET A 1 -30.99 -17.22 -19.07
CA MET A 1 -31.51 -16.21 -20.03
C MET A 1 -32.77 -16.67 -20.75
N LEU A 2 -32.73 -17.66 -21.69
CA LEU A 2 -33.92 -18.08 -22.49
C LEU A 2 -35.06 -18.63 -21.61
N LEU A 3 -34.75 -19.45 -20.61
CA LEU A 3 -35.73 -20.02 -19.67
C LEU A 3 -36.39 -18.95 -18.76
N SER A 4 -35.64 -17.94 -18.32
CA SER A 4 -36.19 -16.83 -17.53
C SER A 4 -37.07 -15.93 -18.36
N PHE A 5 -36.73 -15.69 -19.62
CA PHE A 5 -37.58 -14.98 -20.56
C PHE A 5 -38.92 -15.74 -20.83
N ILE A 6 -38.86 -17.06 -21.12
CA ILE A 6 -40.04 -17.90 -21.32
C ILE A 6 -40.94 -17.89 -20.09
N LYS A 7 -40.39 -17.90 -18.88
CA LYS A 7 -41.15 -17.81 -17.62
C LYS A 7 -41.87 -16.45 -17.49
N SER A 8 -41.23 -15.36 -17.96
CA SER A 8 -41.79 -14.00 -17.98
C SER A 8 -42.99 -13.85 -18.91
N ILE A 9 -43.04 -14.58 -20.03
CA ILE A 9 -44.12 -14.49 -21.04
C ILE A 9 -45.14 -15.64 -20.94
N ARG A 10 -45.02 -16.52 -19.94
CA ARG A 10 -45.89 -17.71 -19.81
C ARG A 10 -47.39 -17.38 -19.84
N ASN A 11 -47.82 -16.35 -19.14
CA ASN A 11 -49.24 -15.94 -19.10
C ASN A 11 -49.71 -15.41 -20.45
N GLU A 12 -48.85 -14.71 -21.20
CA GLU A 12 -49.16 -14.22 -22.54
C GLU A 12 -49.31 -15.36 -23.54
N ILE A 13 -48.44 -16.38 -23.46
CA ILE A 13 -48.58 -17.59 -24.29
C ILE A 13 -49.93 -18.24 -24.06
N THR A 14 -50.41 -18.34 -22.82
CA THR A 14 -51.68 -18.92 -22.50
C THR A 14 -52.84 -18.11 -23.10
N ILE A 15 -52.77 -16.79 -22.99
CA ILE A 15 -53.77 -15.87 -23.53
C ILE A 15 -53.81 -15.97 -25.07
N ILE A 16 -52.66 -15.96 -25.74
CA ILE A 16 -52.57 -16.09 -27.20
C ILE A 16 -53.14 -17.41 -27.66
N PHE A 17 -52.86 -18.50 -26.92
CA PHE A 17 -53.43 -19.80 -27.23
C PHE A 17 -54.96 -19.83 -27.15
N CYS A 18 -55.55 -19.20 -26.09
CA CYS A 18 -57.00 -19.08 -25.97
C CYS A 18 -57.63 -18.24 -27.11
N ILE A 19 -56.99 -17.14 -27.52
CA ILE A 19 -57.44 -16.30 -28.64
C ILE A 19 -57.37 -17.08 -29.94
N PHE A 20 -56.33 -17.88 -30.16
CA PHE A 20 -56.24 -18.73 -31.35
C PHE A 20 -57.36 -19.77 -31.43
N LEU A 21 -57.71 -20.41 -30.29
CA LEU A 21 -58.83 -21.37 -30.26
C LEU A 21 -60.17 -20.67 -30.56
N LEU A 22 -60.38 -19.51 -30.03
CA LEU A 22 -61.61 -18.73 -30.30
C LEU A 22 -61.67 -18.31 -31.76
N PHE A 23 -60.55 -17.89 -32.35
CA PHE A 23 -60.47 -17.52 -33.75
C PHE A 23 -60.77 -18.72 -34.69
N ALA A 24 -60.21 -19.89 -34.41
CA ALA A 24 -60.47 -21.12 -35.13
C ALA A 24 -61.94 -21.53 -35.03
N LEU A 25 -62.56 -21.37 -33.86
CA LEU A 25 -63.97 -21.66 -33.65
C LEU A 25 -64.89 -20.74 -34.49
N ILE A 26 -64.57 -19.45 -34.58
CA ILE A 26 -65.34 -18.45 -35.37
C ILE A 26 -65.26 -18.85 -36.87
N PHE A 27 -64.08 -19.17 -37.40
CA PHE A 27 -63.91 -19.57 -38.77
C PHE A 27 -64.69 -20.86 -39.12
N TYR A 28 -64.74 -21.80 -38.17
CA TYR A 28 -65.49 -23.04 -38.32
C TYR A 28 -67.03 -22.76 -38.35
N LEU A 29 -67.53 -21.93 -37.42
CA LEU A 29 -68.94 -21.62 -37.33
C LEU A 29 -69.49 -20.83 -38.52
N PHE A 30 -68.69 -19.94 -39.10
CA PHE A 30 -69.11 -19.12 -40.25
C PHE A 30 -68.74 -19.67 -41.60
N SER A 31 -68.22 -20.90 -41.67
CA SER A 31 -67.85 -21.60 -42.92
C SER A 31 -66.99 -20.75 -43.88
N LEU A 32 -66.07 -19.95 -43.34
CA LEU A 32 -65.24 -19.05 -44.14
C LEU A 32 -64.22 -19.82 -44.98
N PRO A 33 -63.80 -19.30 -46.19
CA PRO A 33 -62.90 -19.99 -47.08
C PRO A 33 -61.51 -20.22 -46.43
N PHE A 34 -60.99 -21.40 -46.61
CA PHE A 34 -59.74 -21.87 -45.96
C PHE A 34 -58.52 -21.01 -46.35
N SER A 35 -58.52 -20.40 -47.53
CA SER A 35 -57.47 -19.47 -47.98
C SER A 35 -57.44 -18.18 -47.16
N ALA A 36 -58.59 -17.66 -46.79
CA ALA A 36 -58.68 -16.46 -45.91
C ALA A 36 -58.21 -16.77 -44.49
N PHE A 37 -58.50 -17.98 -43.97
CA PHE A 37 -57.99 -18.44 -42.68
C PHE A 37 -56.47 -18.48 -42.63
N GLY A 38 -55.83 -19.06 -43.65
CA GLY A 38 -54.40 -19.18 -43.77
C GLY A 38 -53.68 -17.81 -43.81
N LEU A 39 -54.24 -16.85 -44.56
CA LEU A 39 -53.68 -15.52 -44.67
C LEU A 39 -53.82 -14.73 -43.32
N ALA A 40 -54.99 -14.81 -42.69
CA ALA A 40 -55.21 -14.18 -41.39
C ALA A 40 -54.31 -14.77 -40.30
N LEU A 41 -54.12 -16.09 -40.29
CA LEU A 41 -53.20 -16.78 -39.38
C LEU A 41 -51.76 -16.33 -39.58
N GLY A 42 -51.31 -16.22 -40.85
CA GLY A 42 -49.96 -15.73 -41.18
C GLY A 42 -49.69 -14.32 -40.64
N ILE A 43 -50.65 -13.40 -40.76
CA ILE A 43 -50.54 -12.03 -40.25
C ILE A 43 -50.47 -12.06 -38.73
N VAL A 44 -51.34 -12.80 -38.05
CA VAL A 44 -51.34 -12.90 -36.58
C VAL A 44 -50.02 -13.48 -36.06
N LEU A 45 -49.52 -14.53 -36.65
CA LEU A 45 -48.20 -15.12 -36.28
C LEU A 45 -47.08 -14.12 -36.46
N LEU A 46 -47.06 -13.36 -37.54
CA LEU A 46 -46.05 -12.34 -37.78
C LEU A 46 -46.07 -11.26 -36.71
N ILE A 47 -47.26 -10.76 -36.31
CA ILE A 47 -47.43 -9.80 -35.24
C ILE A 47 -46.94 -10.36 -33.92
N ILE A 48 -47.25 -11.61 -33.58
CA ILE A 48 -46.78 -12.27 -32.34
C ILE A 48 -45.25 -12.40 -32.34
N VAL A 49 -44.63 -12.78 -33.44
CA VAL A 49 -43.15 -12.87 -33.55
C VAL A 49 -42.51 -11.50 -33.33
N ILE A 50 -43.01 -10.45 -33.97
CA ILE A 50 -42.53 -9.08 -33.78
C ILE A 50 -42.69 -8.65 -32.34
N HIS A 51 -43.84 -8.86 -31.72
CA HIS A 51 -44.12 -8.50 -30.33
C HIS A 51 -43.11 -9.19 -29.37
N TRP A 52 -42.92 -10.49 -29.54
CA TRP A 52 -41.97 -11.23 -28.69
C TRP A 52 -40.51 -10.84 -28.96
N TRP A 53 -40.16 -10.50 -30.18
CA TRP A 53 -38.83 -10.00 -30.53
C TRP A 53 -38.55 -8.67 -29.81
N VAL A 54 -39.46 -7.72 -29.86
CA VAL A 54 -39.31 -6.43 -29.15
C VAL A 54 -39.21 -6.66 -27.65
N LYS A 55 -40.03 -7.53 -27.10
CA LYS A 55 -40.01 -7.87 -25.67
C LYS A 55 -38.74 -8.57 -25.24
N TYR A 56 -38.22 -9.45 -26.08
CA TYR A 56 -36.91 -10.12 -25.85
C TYR A 56 -35.75 -9.10 -25.84
N LEU A 57 -35.74 -8.16 -26.78
CA LEU A 57 -34.76 -7.07 -26.80
C LEU A 57 -34.81 -6.21 -25.55
N GLY A 58 -36.02 -5.87 -25.09
CA GLY A 58 -36.24 -5.14 -23.83
C GLY A 58 -35.75 -5.92 -22.61
N PHE A 59 -36.06 -7.22 -22.56
CA PHE A 59 -35.60 -8.11 -21.49
C PHE A 59 -34.07 -8.21 -21.44
N LYS A 60 -33.44 -8.44 -22.58
CA LYS A 60 -31.99 -8.49 -22.71
C LYS A 60 -31.32 -7.21 -22.25
N ARG A 61 -31.84 -6.05 -22.68
CA ARG A 61 -31.32 -4.75 -22.29
C ARG A 61 -31.44 -4.52 -20.76
N ASN A 62 -32.54 -4.97 -20.17
CA ASN A 62 -32.72 -4.84 -18.71
C ASN A 62 -31.78 -5.77 -17.92
N GLU A 63 -31.47 -6.97 -18.44
CA GLU A 63 -30.47 -7.87 -17.83
C GLU A 63 -29.07 -7.26 -17.91
N ASP A 64 -28.67 -6.75 -19.09
CA ASP A 64 -27.38 -6.09 -19.30
C ASP A 64 -27.23 -4.84 -18.39
N LEU A 65 -28.32 -4.08 -18.21
CA LEU A 65 -28.33 -2.93 -17.29
C LEU A 65 -28.20 -3.35 -15.82
N LYS A 66 -28.89 -4.43 -15.42
CA LYS A 66 -28.76 -4.99 -14.08
C LYS A 66 -27.31 -5.43 -13.77
N GLU A 67 -26.72 -6.17 -14.68
CA GLU A 67 -25.33 -6.61 -14.55
C GLU A 67 -24.36 -5.41 -14.41
N LYS A 68 -24.57 -4.35 -15.20
CA LYS A 68 -23.78 -3.13 -15.07
C LYS A 68 -23.97 -2.42 -13.73
N VAL A 69 -25.21 -2.36 -13.23
CA VAL A 69 -25.51 -1.77 -11.92
C VAL A 69 -24.82 -2.58 -10.81
N ASP A 70 -24.95 -3.91 -10.83
CA ASP A 70 -24.34 -4.79 -9.84
C ASP A 70 -22.79 -4.65 -9.84
N ASN A 71 -22.17 -4.55 -11.03
CA ASN A 71 -20.74 -4.33 -11.18
C ASN A 71 -20.30 -2.97 -10.61
N LEU A 72 -21.05 -1.89 -10.92
CA LEU A 72 -20.78 -0.55 -10.40
C LEU A 72 -20.96 -0.47 -8.88
N GLU A 73 -21.96 -1.16 -8.32
CA GLU A 73 -22.14 -1.25 -6.86
C GLU A 73 -20.97 -1.98 -6.19
N ASN A 74 -20.47 -3.05 -6.82
CA ASN A 74 -19.28 -3.76 -6.32
C ASN A 74 -18.04 -2.86 -6.35
N GLU A 75 -17.78 -2.19 -7.49
CA GLU A 75 -16.66 -1.24 -7.61
C GLU A 75 -16.75 -0.11 -6.58
N LEU A 76 -17.94 0.47 -6.40
CA LEU A 76 -18.18 1.51 -5.42
C LEU A 76 -17.95 1.02 -3.99
N THR A 77 -18.33 -0.22 -3.70
CA THR A 77 -18.09 -0.84 -2.39
C THR A 77 -16.60 -1.06 -2.15
N GLU A 78 -15.86 -1.53 -3.16
CA GLU A 78 -14.40 -1.67 -3.06
C GLU A 78 -13.70 -0.33 -2.84
N VAL A 79 -14.09 0.72 -3.59
CA VAL A 79 -13.53 2.07 -3.41
C VAL A 79 -13.81 2.60 -2.01
N LYS A 80 -15.04 2.44 -1.52
CA LYS A 80 -15.40 2.84 -0.15
C LYS A 80 -14.60 2.09 0.91
N ASN A 81 -14.42 0.78 0.75
CA ASN A 81 -13.65 -0.03 1.68
C ASN A 81 -12.17 0.41 1.71
N ARG A 82 -11.56 0.64 0.55
CA ARG A 82 -10.20 1.18 0.44
C ARG A 82 -10.08 2.56 1.11
N GLN A 83 -11.08 3.43 0.92
CA GLN A 83 -11.08 4.76 1.54
C GLN A 83 -11.18 4.69 3.07
N VAL A 84 -12.01 3.77 3.60
CA VAL A 84 -12.14 3.55 5.06
C VAL A 84 -10.83 2.99 5.62
N GLU A 85 -10.23 2.00 4.96
CA GLU A 85 -8.96 1.41 5.35
C GLU A 85 -7.84 2.47 5.36
N TYR A 86 -7.72 3.24 4.28
CA TYR A 86 -6.78 4.36 4.18
C TYR A 86 -6.94 5.36 5.33
N ARG A 87 -8.18 5.78 5.64
CA ARG A 87 -8.46 6.72 6.73
C ARG A 87 -8.07 6.15 8.09
N ASN A 88 -8.46 4.91 8.37
CA ASN A 88 -8.11 4.24 9.63
C ASN A 88 -6.60 4.10 9.78
N ASP A 89 -5.90 3.86 8.68
CA ASP A 89 -4.46 3.78 8.63
C ASP A 89 -3.80 5.10 8.99
N VAL A 90 -4.24 6.20 8.36
CA VAL A 90 -3.71 7.54 8.63
C VAL A 90 -3.99 7.93 10.10
N GLU A 91 -5.20 7.70 10.61
CA GLU A 91 -5.56 7.99 12.00
C GLU A 91 -4.71 7.21 13.00
N SER A 92 -4.51 5.90 12.77
CA SER A 92 -3.70 5.04 13.63
C SER A 92 -2.25 5.51 13.70
N TYR A 93 -1.66 5.89 12.55
CA TYR A 93 -0.29 6.42 12.52
C TYR A 93 -0.17 7.78 13.15
N PHE A 94 -1.15 8.66 12.90
CA PHE A 94 -1.14 9.98 13.50
C PHE A 94 -1.09 9.90 15.04
N LEU A 95 -1.88 9.02 15.64
CA LEU A 95 -1.86 8.77 17.08
C LEU A 95 -0.49 8.25 17.55
N THR A 96 0.11 7.31 16.80
CA THR A 96 1.43 6.78 17.12
C THR A 96 2.50 7.87 17.06
N TRP A 97 2.51 8.70 16.00
CA TRP A 97 3.47 9.81 15.89
C TRP A 97 3.30 10.86 16.98
N VAL A 98 2.08 11.25 17.31
CA VAL A 98 1.83 12.19 18.42
C VAL A 98 2.41 11.63 19.70
N HIS A 99 2.25 10.33 19.98
CA HIS A 99 2.84 9.71 21.16
C HIS A 99 4.37 9.70 21.10
N GLN A 100 4.96 9.33 19.97
CA GLN A 100 6.42 9.28 19.77
C GLN A 100 7.08 10.68 19.84
N ILE A 101 6.41 11.74 19.40
CA ILE A 101 6.90 13.11 19.50
C ILE A 101 6.74 13.64 20.94
N LYS A 102 5.67 13.28 21.65
CA LYS A 102 5.43 13.72 23.02
C LYS A 102 6.50 13.22 24.00
N THR A 103 7.00 12.00 23.80
CA THR A 103 8.02 11.40 24.68
C THR A 103 9.31 12.23 24.74
N PRO A 104 10.01 12.55 23.63
CA PRO A 104 11.21 13.37 23.67
C PRO A 104 10.95 14.83 24.09
N ILE A 105 9.75 15.37 23.84
CA ILE A 105 9.37 16.69 24.37
C ILE A 105 9.35 16.65 25.90
N THR A 106 8.69 15.65 26.49
CA THR A 106 8.63 15.50 27.95
C THR A 106 10.01 15.23 28.55
N ALA A 107 10.83 14.38 27.89
CA ALA A 107 12.21 14.14 28.29
C ALA A 107 13.04 15.45 28.29
N SER A 108 12.91 16.25 27.20
CA SER A 108 13.58 17.57 27.13
C SER A 108 13.19 18.51 28.28
N GLN A 109 11.91 18.57 28.62
CA GLN A 109 11.42 19.40 29.74
C GLN A 109 12.02 18.96 31.09
N LEU A 110 11.98 17.64 31.36
CA LEU A 110 12.56 17.09 32.59
C LEU A 110 14.08 17.29 32.69
N LEU A 111 14.79 17.20 31.57
CA LEU A 111 16.24 17.45 31.51
C LEU A 111 16.57 18.91 31.85
N LEU A 112 15.78 19.85 31.33
CA LEU A 112 15.95 21.30 31.63
C LEU A 112 15.66 21.64 33.10
N GLU A 113 14.74 20.93 33.76
CA GLU A 113 14.41 21.14 35.19
C GLU A 113 15.52 20.61 36.11
N ARG A 114 16.27 19.57 35.70
CA ARG A 114 17.25 18.89 36.59
C ARG A 114 18.61 19.54 36.71
N ASN A 115 18.94 20.52 35.87
CA ASN A 115 20.20 21.30 35.92
C ASN A 115 21.47 20.42 35.96
N GLU A 116 21.48 19.28 35.22
CA GLU A 116 22.58 18.29 35.17
C GLU A 116 23.72 18.76 34.23
N GLU A 117 24.92 18.24 34.44
CA GLU A 117 26.00 18.38 33.45
C GLU A 117 25.60 17.75 32.13
N ASN A 118 25.91 18.40 30.99
CA ASN A 118 25.55 17.96 29.63
C ASN A 118 24.06 18.07 29.24
N VAL A 119 23.21 18.76 29.97
CA VAL A 119 21.78 18.97 29.63
C VAL A 119 21.62 19.42 28.17
N VAL A 120 22.44 20.36 27.70
CA VAL A 120 22.33 20.91 26.34
C VAL A 120 22.52 19.81 25.26
N ASN A 121 23.46 18.90 25.46
CA ASN A 121 23.70 17.81 24.49
C ASN A 121 22.54 16.80 24.50
N ARG A 122 22.04 16.45 25.70
CA ARG A 122 20.91 15.52 25.84
C ARG A 122 19.62 16.12 25.26
N VAL A 123 19.31 17.40 25.53
CA VAL A 123 18.17 18.10 24.94
C VAL A 123 18.31 18.15 23.39
N ARG A 124 19.53 18.37 22.87
CA ARG A 124 19.78 18.34 21.42
C ARG A 124 19.48 16.97 20.80
N GLN A 125 19.75 15.89 21.50
CA GLN A 125 19.40 14.55 21.05
C GLN A 125 17.89 14.33 20.99
N GLU A 126 17.16 14.79 22.03
CA GLU A 126 15.71 14.72 22.03
C GLU A 126 15.10 15.54 20.89
N ILE A 127 15.67 16.71 20.57
CA ILE A 127 15.27 17.53 19.41
C ILE A 127 15.52 16.78 18.09
N VAL A 128 16.65 16.07 17.95
CA VAL A 128 16.92 15.24 16.77
C VAL A 128 15.88 14.12 16.63
N GLN A 129 15.44 13.51 17.75
CA GLN A 129 14.37 12.52 17.73
C GLN A 129 13.02 13.10 17.27
N ILE A 130 12.67 14.30 17.76
CA ILE A 130 11.46 15.01 17.32
C ILE A 130 11.52 15.27 15.80
N ASP A 131 12.66 15.78 15.31
CA ASP A 131 12.87 16.02 13.88
C ASP A 131 12.73 14.73 13.04
N ASN A 132 13.28 13.62 13.52
CA ASN A 132 13.16 12.33 12.87
C ASN A 132 11.71 11.85 12.78
N TYR A 133 10.94 11.95 13.87
CA TYR A 133 9.53 11.54 13.86
C TYR A 133 8.67 12.44 12.99
N THR A 134 8.91 13.75 12.98
CA THR A 134 8.19 14.70 12.12
C THR A 134 8.51 14.47 10.65
N SER A 135 9.79 14.26 10.31
CA SER A 135 10.24 13.97 8.96
C SER A 135 9.66 12.65 8.45
N LEU A 136 9.60 11.62 9.32
CA LEU A 136 9.02 10.32 9.01
C LEU A 136 7.52 10.43 8.75
N ALA A 137 6.79 11.21 9.58
CA ALA A 137 5.36 11.46 9.41
C ALA A 137 5.06 12.16 8.07
N LEU A 138 5.85 13.20 7.74
CA LEU A 138 5.70 13.92 6.47
C LEU A 138 6.03 13.03 5.27
N SER A 139 7.06 12.20 5.38
CA SER A 139 7.44 11.24 4.32
C SER A 139 6.34 10.21 4.08
N TYR A 140 5.73 9.68 5.15
CA TYR A 140 4.60 8.77 5.04
C TYR A 140 3.41 9.42 4.32
N LEU A 141 3.04 10.66 4.71
CA LEU A 141 1.95 11.38 4.04
C LEU A 141 2.24 11.64 2.55
N LYS A 142 3.51 11.92 2.21
CA LYS A 142 3.93 12.06 0.80
C LYS A 142 3.84 10.73 0.04
N LEU A 143 4.26 9.61 0.66
CA LEU A 143 4.16 8.28 0.03
C LEU A 143 2.72 7.82 -0.21
N LEU A 144 1.77 8.29 0.59
CA LEU A 144 0.34 8.02 0.40
C LEU A 144 -0.26 8.79 -0.79
N ASN A 145 0.35 9.90 -1.20
CA ASN A 145 -0.02 10.61 -2.42
C ASN A 145 0.72 9.97 -3.60
N GLU A 146 -0.02 9.25 -4.46
CA GLU A 146 0.51 8.62 -5.68
C GLU A 146 1.17 9.62 -6.67
N GLU A 147 0.94 10.92 -6.49
CA GLU A 147 1.52 12.02 -7.26
C GLU A 147 2.86 12.54 -6.70
N SER A 148 3.52 11.82 -5.76
CA SER A 148 4.81 12.30 -5.27
C SER A 148 5.84 12.22 -6.40
N ASP A 149 6.17 13.36 -7.01
CA ASP A 149 7.20 13.51 -8.04
C ASP A 149 8.56 13.07 -7.47
N MET A 150 8.99 11.86 -7.82
CA MET A 150 10.34 11.39 -7.53
C MET A 150 11.28 11.81 -8.67
N THR A 151 12.37 12.46 -8.32
CA THR A 151 13.37 12.91 -9.29
C THR A 151 14.58 12.00 -9.25
N ILE A 152 14.62 11.00 -10.14
CA ILE A 152 15.75 10.09 -10.25
C ILE A 152 16.91 10.81 -10.91
N THR A 153 18.02 10.91 -10.20
CA THR A 153 19.28 11.54 -10.66
C THR A 153 20.47 10.67 -10.26
N SER A 154 21.64 10.94 -10.88
CA SER A 154 22.91 10.33 -10.44
C SER A 154 23.40 11.06 -9.19
N VAL A 155 23.50 10.34 -8.06
CA VAL A 155 23.86 10.87 -6.75
C VAL A 155 25.05 10.11 -6.21
N THR A 156 26.05 10.79 -5.62
CA THR A 156 27.18 10.08 -5.00
C THR A 156 26.76 9.43 -3.68
N VAL A 157 27.26 8.21 -3.42
CA VAL A 157 27.01 7.51 -2.16
C VAL A 157 27.43 8.37 -0.96
N ASN A 158 28.50 9.13 -1.10
CA ASN A 158 28.99 10.02 -0.04
C ASN A 158 28.01 11.17 0.28
N GLU A 159 27.29 11.69 -0.73
CA GLU A 159 26.25 12.71 -0.52
C GLU A 159 25.06 12.17 0.29
N LEU A 160 24.75 10.89 0.16
CA LEU A 160 23.69 10.23 0.94
C LEU A 160 24.11 9.93 2.38
N ILE A 161 25.36 9.45 2.59
CA ILE A 161 25.82 8.89 3.87
C ILE A 161 26.39 9.95 4.81
N ARG A 162 27.26 10.85 4.30
CA ARG A 162 27.98 11.80 5.15
C ARG A 162 27.07 12.73 5.97
N PRO A 163 25.99 13.31 5.43
CA PRO A 163 25.06 14.13 6.20
C PRO A 163 24.42 13.38 7.38
N LEU A 164 24.08 12.10 7.17
CA LEU A 164 23.50 11.25 8.21
C LEU A 164 24.49 10.95 9.32
N ILE A 165 25.73 10.60 9.01
CA ILE A 165 26.78 10.42 10.01
C ILE A 165 26.98 11.70 10.83
N MET A 166 27.00 12.87 10.20
CA MET A 166 27.15 14.16 10.89
C MET A 166 25.93 14.50 11.76
N LYS A 167 24.72 14.18 11.30
CA LYS A 167 23.48 14.36 12.06
C LYS A 167 23.51 13.59 13.38
N TYR A 168 23.97 12.33 13.35
CA TYR A 168 23.97 11.42 14.51
C TYR A 168 25.30 11.37 15.28
N ARG A 169 26.27 12.22 14.96
CA ARG A 169 27.63 12.18 15.58
C ARG A 169 27.62 12.20 17.11
N ILE A 170 26.72 12.97 17.72
CA ILE A 170 26.64 13.09 19.19
C ILE A 170 26.14 11.77 19.78
N GLN A 171 25.15 11.13 19.16
CA GLN A 171 24.64 9.83 19.60
C GLN A 171 25.69 8.73 19.48
N PHE A 172 26.49 8.70 18.40
CA PHE A 172 27.61 7.77 18.26
C PHE A 172 28.60 7.91 19.43
N ILE A 173 28.97 9.15 19.80
CA ILE A 173 29.91 9.43 20.88
C ILE A 173 29.33 9.02 22.24
N GLU A 174 28.12 9.43 22.56
CA GLU A 174 27.52 9.18 23.88
C GLU A 174 27.13 7.72 24.10
N GLN A 175 26.73 7.03 23.03
CA GLN A 175 26.44 5.60 23.09
C GLN A 175 27.70 4.74 23.00
N HIS A 176 28.90 5.33 22.82
CA HIS A 176 30.14 4.63 22.58
C HIS A 176 30.07 3.67 21.37
N THR A 177 29.24 4.01 20.37
CA THR A 177 29.09 3.23 19.15
C THR A 177 30.12 3.70 18.12
N LYS A 178 30.92 2.77 17.60
CA LYS A 178 31.91 3.06 16.57
C LYS A 178 31.30 2.93 15.20
N ILE A 179 31.53 3.95 14.36
CA ILE A 179 31.13 3.91 12.96
C ILE A 179 32.35 3.74 12.07
N HIS A 180 32.29 2.77 11.17
CA HIS A 180 33.30 2.47 10.17
C HIS A 180 32.74 2.84 8.80
N TYR A 181 33.21 3.92 8.23
CA TYR A 181 32.81 4.40 6.91
C TYR A 181 34.00 5.01 6.19
N GLU A 182 34.28 4.51 5.00
CA GLU A 182 35.25 5.10 4.08
C GLU A 182 34.51 5.89 3.01
N LYS A 183 35.01 7.11 2.71
CA LYS A 183 34.43 7.96 1.69
C LYS A 183 34.32 7.23 0.35
N CYS A 184 33.12 7.11 -0.20
CA CYS A 184 32.86 6.47 -1.48
C CYS A 184 32.34 7.50 -2.48
N GLU A 185 33.03 7.64 -3.62
CA GLU A 185 32.68 8.55 -4.71
C GLU A 185 31.88 7.85 -5.83
N ALA A 186 31.49 6.59 -5.64
CA ALA A 186 30.61 5.89 -6.56
C ALA A 186 29.24 6.59 -6.63
N THR A 187 28.65 6.58 -7.81
CA THR A 187 27.33 7.15 -8.07
C THR A 187 26.28 6.06 -8.18
N VAL A 188 25.05 6.39 -7.80
CA VAL A 188 23.86 5.54 -7.90
C VAL A 188 22.72 6.34 -8.51
N LEU A 189 21.84 5.69 -9.28
CA LEU A 189 20.61 6.28 -9.79
C LEU A 189 19.51 6.20 -8.75
N THR A 190 19.11 7.35 -8.18
CA THR A 190 18.10 7.41 -7.14
C THR A 190 17.55 8.82 -6.98
N ASP A 191 16.46 8.94 -6.23
CA ASP A 191 16.06 10.23 -5.65
C ASP A 191 16.81 10.43 -4.33
N ALA A 192 17.62 11.49 -4.25
CA ALA A 192 18.50 11.76 -3.10
C ALA A 192 17.71 11.91 -1.79
N GLN A 193 16.52 12.55 -1.83
CA GLN A 193 15.71 12.78 -0.62
C GLN A 193 15.12 11.47 -0.11
N TRP A 194 14.49 10.69 -0.98
CA TRP A 194 13.87 9.42 -0.62
C TRP A 194 14.89 8.36 -0.20
N ALA A 195 16.01 8.26 -0.93
CA ALA A 195 17.11 7.36 -0.56
C ALA A 195 17.71 7.73 0.80
N SER A 196 17.91 9.03 1.08
CA SER A 196 18.41 9.48 2.39
C SER A 196 17.46 9.10 3.53
N ILE A 197 16.14 9.24 3.35
CA ILE A 197 15.14 8.82 4.34
C ILE A 197 15.22 7.31 4.60
N MET A 198 15.31 6.51 3.53
CA MET A 198 15.41 5.05 3.62
C MET A 198 16.68 4.62 4.37
N ILE A 199 17.83 5.19 4.02
CA ILE A 199 19.12 4.92 4.66
C ILE A 199 19.10 5.38 6.12
N GLU A 200 18.52 6.54 6.42
CA GLU A 200 18.37 7.07 7.76
C GLU A 200 17.60 6.14 8.68
N GLN A 201 16.49 5.54 8.21
CA GLN A 201 15.71 4.59 9.02
C GLN A 201 16.52 3.32 9.36
N ILE A 202 17.31 2.81 8.42
CA ILE A 202 18.19 1.67 8.66
C ILE A 202 19.31 2.04 9.63
N LEU A 203 19.94 3.20 9.48
CA LEU A 203 20.97 3.68 10.38
C LEU A 203 20.45 3.93 11.80
N ASN A 204 19.24 4.49 11.93
CA ASN A 204 18.57 4.66 13.23
C ASN A 204 18.32 3.33 13.93
N ASN A 205 17.93 2.29 13.19
CA ASN A 205 17.78 0.95 13.75
C ASN A 205 19.13 0.41 14.22
N ALA A 206 20.19 0.55 13.43
CA ALA A 206 21.55 0.14 13.84
C ALA A 206 21.99 0.88 15.13
N LEU A 207 21.83 2.21 15.20
CA LEU A 207 22.13 2.99 16.40
C LEU A 207 21.35 2.53 17.63
N LYS A 208 20.08 2.20 17.46
CA LYS A 208 19.20 1.77 18.54
C LYS A 208 19.56 0.40 19.09
N TYR A 209 19.87 -0.54 18.21
CA TYR A 209 20.06 -1.95 18.57
C TYR A 209 21.51 -2.39 18.71
N ALA A 210 22.48 -1.52 18.32
CA ALA A 210 23.90 -1.77 18.47
C ALA A 210 24.61 -0.74 19.39
N ARG A 211 23.95 -0.33 20.49
CA ARG A 211 24.55 0.58 21.49
C ARG A 211 25.85 0.02 22.04
N GLY A 212 26.92 0.82 22.04
CA GLY A 212 28.24 0.43 22.53
C GLY A 212 28.99 -0.58 21.66
N LYS A 213 28.54 -0.76 20.42
CA LYS A 213 29.09 -1.72 19.47
C LYS A 213 29.51 -1.01 18.17
N ASP A 214 29.74 -1.78 17.11
CA ASP A 214 30.25 -1.26 15.85
C ASP A 214 29.19 -1.27 14.76
N ILE A 215 29.21 -0.25 13.89
CA ILE A 215 28.40 -0.13 12.68
C ILE A 215 29.33 0.08 11.48
N TRP A 216 29.17 -0.71 10.44
CA TRP A 216 29.93 -0.62 9.18
C TRP A 216 29.00 -0.15 8.08
N ILE A 217 29.46 0.82 7.27
CA ILE A 217 28.78 1.27 6.05
C ILE A 217 29.74 1.09 4.90
N GLU A 218 29.41 0.22 3.97
CA GLU A 218 30.23 -0.17 2.83
C GLU A 218 29.42 -0.07 1.55
N PHE A 219 30.10 0.17 0.42
CA PHE A 219 29.46 0.17 -0.89
C PHE A 219 30.20 -0.78 -1.84
N ASP A 220 29.48 -1.79 -2.33
CA ASP A 220 29.95 -2.71 -3.37
C ASP A 220 29.62 -2.13 -4.74
N SER A 221 30.61 -1.47 -5.37
CA SER A 221 30.44 -0.84 -6.69
C SER A 221 30.17 -1.86 -7.81
N ALA A 222 30.60 -3.11 -7.67
CA ALA A 222 30.35 -4.15 -8.68
C ALA A 222 28.89 -4.61 -8.69
N LYS A 223 28.25 -4.57 -7.52
CA LYS A 223 26.84 -4.97 -7.33
C LYS A 223 25.89 -3.78 -7.18
N GLN A 224 26.42 -2.56 -7.24
CA GLN A 224 25.66 -1.33 -6.95
C GLN A 224 24.86 -1.45 -5.63
N THR A 225 25.54 -1.90 -4.55
CA THR A 225 24.87 -2.28 -3.29
C THR A 225 25.48 -1.53 -2.11
N LEU A 226 24.63 -0.77 -1.39
CA LEU A 226 24.97 -0.18 -0.10
C LEU A 226 24.71 -1.20 1.00
N ILE A 227 25.71 -1.45 1.85
CA ILE A 227 25.66 -2.41 2.94
C ILE A 227 25.78 -1.65 4.25
N ILE A 228 24.79 -1.79 5.13
CA ILE A 228 24.81 -1.25 6.49
C ILE A 228 24.71 -2.43 7.45
N LYS A 229 25.81 -2.67 8.18
CA LYS A 229 25.97 -3.81 9.07
C LYS A 229 26.21 -3.32 10.50
N ASP A 230 25.58 -3.97 11.45
CA ASP A 230 25.85 -3.81 12.89
C ASP A 230 26.16 -5.17 13.54
N ASN A 231 26.81 -5.13 14.70
CA ASN A 231 27.01 -6.31 15.55
C ASN A 231 26.14 -6.24 16.82
N GLY A 232 24.94 -5.68 16.70
CA GLY A 232 23.94 -5.50 17.75
C GLY A 232 23.29 -6.79 18.23
N VAL A 233 22.08 -6.65 18.75
CA VAL A 233 21.31 -7.78 19.31
C VAL A 233 20.74 -8.74 18.23
N GLY A 234 20.68 -8.27 16.98
CA GLY A 234 20.14 -9.03 15.86
C GLY A 234 18.62 -9.22 15.92
N ILE A 235 18.11 -9.89 14.88
CA ILE A 235 16.69 -10.16 14.66
C ILE A 235 16.46 -11.68 14.64
N SER A 236 15.39 -12.15 15.26
CA SER A 236 15.05 -13.56 15.20
C SER A 236 14.62 -13.97 13.78
N LYS A 237 14.94 -15.20 13.36
CA LYS A 237 14.50 -15.73 12.05
C LYS A 237 12.98 -15.71 11.86
N ALA A 238 12.21 -15.81 12.95
CA ALA A 238 10.75 -15.75 12.92
C ALA A 238 10.21 -14.32 12.67
N ASP A 239 11.00 -13.30 13.04
CA ASP A 239 10.62 -11.89 12.88
C ASP A 239 11.03 -11.34 11.50
N ILE A 240 12.13 -11.83 10.90
CA ILE A 240 12.65 -11.34 9.60
C ILE A 240 11.56 -11.16 8.53
N PRO A 241 10.65 -12.10 8.27
CA PRO A 241 9.61 -11.92 7.26
C PRO A 241 8.62 -10.79 7.55
N LYS A 242 8.55 -10.33 8.81
CA LYS A 242 7.54 -9.38 9.30
C LYS A 242 8.10 -7.99 9.61
N ILE A 243 9.42 -7.81 9.61
CA ILE A 243 10.04 -6.52 10.02
C ILE A 243 9.63 -5.34 9.14
N PHE A 244 9.18 -5.62 7.92
CA PHE A 244 8.69 -4.61 6.98
C PHE A 244 7.15 -4.44 7.06
N ASP A 245 6.46 -5.27 7.86
CA ASP A 245 5.02 -5.14 8.02
C ASP A 245 4.69 -3.88 8.83
N LYS A 246 3.56 -3.31 8.50
CA LYS A 246 3.04 -2.10 9.09
C LYS A 246 2.82 -2.23 10.61
N GLY A 247 3.47 -1.34 11.38
CA GLY A 247 3.34 -1.33 12.84
C GLY A 247 3.99 -2.53 13.54
N TYR A 248 4.76 -3.36 12.81
CA TYR A 248 5.43 -4.49 13.39
C TYR A 248 6.62 -4.03 14.27
N SER A 249 6.57 -4.41 15.51
CA SER A 249 7.64 -4.24 16.48
C SER A 249 8.03 -5.60 16.99
N GLY A 250 9.22 -6.09 16.62
CA GLY A 250 9.75 -7.37 17.06
C GLY A 250 9.86 -7.47 18.60
N TYR A 251 10.27 -8.63 19.10
CA TYR A 251 10.38 -8.90 20.54
C TYR A 251 11.20 -7.81 21.28
N ASN A 252 12.35 -7.40 20.72
CA ASN A 252 13.23 -6.37 21.30
C ASN A 252 12.62 -4.96 21.27
N GLY A 253 11.78 -4.64 20.28
CA GLY A 253 11.10 -3.35 20.17
C GLY A 253 9.93 -3.20 21.14
N ARG A 254 9.25 -4.31 21.45
CA ARG A 254 8.14 -4.33 22.44
C ARG A 254 8.63 -4.19 23.87
N LEU A 255 9.81 -4.70 24.18
CA LEU A 255 10.40 -4.57 25.53
C LEU A 255 10.81 -3.16 25.88
N ASN A 256 11.17 -2.33 24.90
CA ASN A 256 11.73 -1.00 25.13
C ASN A 256 10.73 0.15 24.90
N GLU A 257 9.46 -0.12 24.49
CA GLU A 257 8.42 0.88 24.14
C GLU A 257 8.86 1.96 23.12
N GLU A 258 10.08 1.85 22.57
CA GLU A 258 10.73 2.88 21.76
C GLU A 258 10.53 2.69 20.23
N SER A 259 9.81 1.65 19.77
CA SER A 259 9.69 1.40 18.34
C SER A 259 8.26 1.55 17.82
N SER A 260 8.06 2.47 16.89
CA SER A 260 6.77 2.71 16.23
C SER A 260 6.38 1.60 15.24
N GLY A 261 7.33 0.75 14.82
CA GLY A 261 7.15 -0.23 13.74
C GLY A 261 6.91 0.40 12.36
N ILE A 262 7.17 1.70 12.20
CA ILE A 262 6.90 2.44 10.96
C ILE A 262 8.17 2.59 10.11
N GLY A 263 9.35 2.68 10.73
CA GLY A 263 10.61 2.98 10.02
C GLY A 263 10.92 2.00 8.89
N LEU A 264 10.96 0.68 9.18
CA LEU A 264 11.23 -0.33 8.15
C LEU A 264 10.07 -0.52 7.17
N PHE A 265 8.83 -0.29 7.59
CA PHE A 265 7.70 -0.23 6.67
C PHE A 265 7.89 0.87 5.62
N ILE A 266 8.31 2.07 6.02
CA ILE A 266 8.63 3.16 5.09
C ILE A 266 9.81 2.81 4.20
N VAL A 267 10.87 2.16 4.74
CA VAL A 267 11.99 1.65 3.93
C VAL A 267 11.48 0.78 2.78
N LYS A 268 10.58 -0.17 3.05
CA LYS A 268 10.02 -1.05 2.02
C LYS A 268 9.18 -0.29 1.00
N HIS A 269 8.36 0.68 1.44
CA HIS A 269 7.57 1.50 0.53
C HIS A 269 8.45 2.37 -0.37
N ILE A 270 9.46 3.05 0.18
CA ILE A 270 10.41 3.86 -0.60
C ILE A 270 11.16 2.96 -1.59
N SER A 271 11.66 1.81 -1.15
CA SER A 271 12.42 0.90 -2.01
C SER A 271 11.60 0.45 -3.21
N ASN A 272 10.32 0.11 -3.01
CA ASN A 272 9.41 -0.26 -4.09
C ASN A 272 9.16 0.89 -5.08
N HIS A 273 8.96 2.13 -4.58
CA HIS A 273 8.72 3.30 -5.43
C HIS A 273 9.98 3.70 -6.23
N LEU A 274 11.16 3.55 -5.65
CA LEU A 274 12.44 3.83 -6.32
C LEU A 274 12.93 2.65 -7.18
N ASN A 275 12.21 1.54 -7.22
CA ASN A 275 12.64 0.28 -7.85
C ASN A 275 14.00 -0.21 -7.30
N HIS A 276 14.21 -0.02 -6.00
CA HIS A 276 15.35 -0.55 -5.26
C HIS A 276 14.95 -1.82 -4.54
N GLU A 277 15.89 -2.76 -4.40
CA GLU A 277 15.67 -3.97 -3.61
C GLU A 277 16.36 -3.83 -2.25
N VAL A 278 15.68 -4.23 -1.17
CA VAL A 278 16.24 -4.20 0.18
C VAL A 278 16.20 -5.59 0.77
N ASP A 279 17.41 -6.10 1.08
CA ASP A 279 17.62 -7.38 1.74
C ASP A 279 18.07 -7.20 3.19
N VAL A 280 17.75 -8.20 4.01
CA VAL A 280 18.18 -8.26 5.41
C VAL A 280 18.72 -9.65 5.73
N ASP A 281 19.88 -9.69 6.40
CA ASP A 281 20.46 -10.89 6.98
C ASP A 281 20.75 -10.62 8.44
N SER A 282 20.25 -11.47 9.34
CA SER A 282 20.36 -11.27 10.78
C SER A 282 20.21 -12.57 11.57
N GLY A 283 20.88 -12.64 12.71
CA GLY A 283 20.75 -13.69 13.70
C GLY A 283 20.81 -13.10 15.11
N LEU A 284 20.05 -13.71 16.04
CA LEU A 284 20.08 -13.26 17.45
C LEU A 284 21.49 -13.34 18.03
N GLY A 285 22.02 -12.20 18.50
CA GLY A 285 23.37 -12.04 19.02
C GLY A 285 24.47 -11.89 17.96
N GLU A 286 24.13 -12.00 16.67
CA GLU A 286 25.09 -11.89 15.55
C GLU A 286 25.07 -10.51 14.88
N GLY A 287 24.05 -9.68 15.19
CA GLY A 287 23.83 -8.37 14.57
C GLY A 287 22.95 -8.44 13.35
N THR A 288 22.87 -7.33 12.61
CA THR A 288 22.01 -7.21 11.42
C THR A 288 22.80 -6.60 10.26
N THR A 289 22.51 -7.08 9.06
CA THR A 289 23.06 -6.54 7.82
C THR A 289 21.90 -6.21 6.89
N PHE A 290 21.73 -4.93 6.57
CA PHE A 290 20.83 -4.46 5.51
C PHE A 290 21.64 -4.21 4.24
N LYS A 291 21.07 -4.57 3.09
CA LYS A 291 21.62 -4.33 1.76
C LYS A 291 20.58 -3.60 0.93
N ILE A 292 20.97 -2.48 0.36
CA ILE A 292 20.15 -1.69 -0.57
C ILE A 292 20.78 -1.83 -1.95
N HIS A 293 20.06 -2.46 -2.88
CA HIS A 293 20.49 -2.64 -4.25
C HIS A 293 19.92 -1.51 -5.11
N PHE A 294 20.81 -0.74 -5.72
CA PHE A 294 20.44 0.30 -6.67
C PHE A 294 20.41 -0.28 -8.09
N PRO A 295 19.53 0.21 -8.99
CA PRO A 295 19.52 -0.21 -10.37
C PRO A 295 20.86 0.13 -11.05
N ASN A 296 21.31 -0.72 -11.95
CA ASN A 296 22.48 -0.41 -12.78
C ASN A 296 22.13 0.73 -13.75
N GLU A 297 23.12 1.56 -14.07
CA GLU A 297 23.04 2.47 -15.22
C GLU A 297 23.11 1.59 -16.49
N ASP A 298 21.98 1.31 -17.13
CA ASP A 298 21.92 0.70 -18.47
C ASP A 298 22.11 1.77 -19.56
#